data_6766f9048292bc5c52758ca1ee7a33d9
#
_entry.id   6766f9048292bc5c52758ca1ee7a33d9
#
_cell.length_a   1.000
_cell.length_b   1.000
_cell.length_c   1.000
_cell.angle_alpha   90.00
_cell.angle_beta   90.00
_cell.angle_gamma   90.00
#
_symmetry.space_group_name_H-M   'P 1'
#
loop_
_entity.id
_entity.type
_entity.pdbx_description
1 polymer ?
#
loop_
_entity_poly.entity_id
_entity_poly.type
_entity_poly.pdbx_seq_one_letter_code
_entity_poly.pdbx_strand_id
1 'polypeptide(L)'
;MKFSKASIALLLIHLAIVSTVAAKYLYQRSVCPRLWTRANAYDPSLVMRGRYLSLQLTVDGCSSTLPSAKDAQFPRNLNGLPRGNTFSVRAANTVWFQAKLAVKDNKLMAIRVPESDTSSGTQTIAGSPGASCNQMRLSQPVNFYIPEHAADPTRIKASQELWIEVTIPPKGPPRPLQLALKNNGAWKPLAFQ
;
A
#
# COMPACT_ATOMS: atom_id res chain seq x y z
N MET A 1 -38.61 27.45 -6.81
CA MET A 1 -38.28 26.21 -7.56
C MET A 1 -38.98 25.04 -6.86
N LYS A 2 -39.91 24.35 -7.53
CA LYS A 2 -40.55 23.14 -6.97
C LYS A 2 -39.70 21.94 -7.34
N PHE A 3 -39.02 21.35 -6.38
CA PHE A 3 -38.29 20.09 -6.62
C PHE A 3 -39.28 18.96 -6.90
N SER A 4 -39.02 18.21 -7.96
CA SER A 4 -39.81 17.03 -8.28
C SER A 4 -39.59 15.95 -7.21
N LYS A 5 -40.62 15.17 -6.84
CA LYS A 5 -40.50 14.05 -5.90
C LYS A 5 -39.43 13.04 -6.36
N ALA A 6 -39.27 12.85 -7.67
CA ALA A 6 -38.25 12.00 -8.26
C ALA A 6 -36.82 12.55 -8.00
N SER A 7 -36.61 13.87 -8.08
CA SER A 7 -35.31 14.48 -7.79
C SER A 7 -34.91 14.34 -6.32
N ILE A 8 -35.88 14.45 -5.42
CA ILE A 8 -35.66 14.24 -3.97
C ILE A 8 -35.30 12.76 -3.70
N ALA A 9 -36.03 11.83 -4.31
CA ALA A 9 -35.74 10.42 -4.16
C ALA A 9 -34.32 10.06 -4.65
N LEU A 10 -33.92 10.59 -5.83
CA LEU A 10 -32.58 10.39 -6.37
C LEU A 10 -31.49 10.94 -5.44
N LEU A 11 -31.70 12.13 -4.88
CA LEU A 11 -30.77 12.75 -3.93
C LEU A 11 -30.63 11.88 -2.68
N LEU A 12 -31.71 11.38 -2.12
CA LEU A 12 -31.69 10.51 -0.94
C LEU A 12 -30.93 9.20 -1.20
N ILE A 13 -31.13 8.59 -2.39
CA ILE A 13 -30.40 7.38 -2.77
C ILE A 13 -28.90 7.65 -2.84
N HIS A 14 -28.46 8.74 -3.48
CA HIS A 14 -27.04 9.11 -3.55
C HIS A 14 -26.46 9.36 -2.17
N LEU A 15 -27.18 10.10 -1.33
CA LEU A 15 -26.75 10.37 0.04
C LEU A 15 -26.60 9.07 0.84
N ALA A 16 -27.54 8.13 0.70
CA ALA A 16 -27.46 6.84 1.38
C ALA A 16 -26.26 6.03 0.93
N ILE A 17 -25.95 5.98 -0.37
CA ILE A 17 -24.79 5.27 -0.92
C ILE A 17 -23.50 5.89 -0.36
N VAL A 18 -23.34 7.21 -0.45
CA VAL A 18 -22.14 7.92 0.04
C VAL A 18 -21.97 7.72 1.54
N SER A 19 -23.06 7.84 2.32
CA SER A 19 -23.03 7.64 3.77
C SER A 19 -22.66 6.21 4.15
N THR A 20 -23.15 5.21 3.43
CA THR A 20 -22.79 3.81 3.67
C THR A 20 -21.31 3.54 3.42
N VAL A 21 -20.77 4.09 2.33
CA VAL A 21 -19.34 3.98 2.02
C VAL A 21 -18.51 4.69 3.10
N ALA A 22 -18.87 5.91 3.46
CA ALA A 22 -18.18 6.67 4.51
C ALA A 22 -18.20 5.95 5.87
N ALA A 23 -19.36 5.45 6.28
CA ALA A 23 -19.52 4.69 7.53
C ALA A 23 -18.64 3.43 7.55
N LYS A 24 -18.59 2.69 6.42
CA LYS A 24 -17.69 1.54 6.28
C LYS A 24 -16.22 1.92 6.48
N TYR A 25 -15.77 3.02 5.88
CA TYR A 25 -14.39 3.48 6.01
C TYR A 25 -14.06 3.95 7.42
N LEU A 26 -14.96 4.70 8.06
CA LEU A 26 -14.80 5.14 9.44
C LEU A 26 -14.76 3.95 10.41
N TYR A 27 -15.66 2.99 10.25
CA TYR A 27 -15.66 1.75 11.03
C TYR A 27 -14.34 0.97 10.87
N GLN A 28 -13.88 0.77 9.63
CA GLN A 28 -12.61 0.07 9.41
C GLN A 28 -11.42 0.84 10.00
N ARG A 29 -11.44 2.17 9.95
CA ARG A 29 -10.40 2.99 10.57
C ARG A 29 -10.36 2.86 12.10
N SER A 30 -11.51 2.63 12.75
CA SER A 30 -11.59 2.49 14.22
C SER A 30 -11.29 1.08 14.71
N VAL A 31 -11.70 0.05 13.97
CA VAL A 31 -11.66 -1.35 14.42
C VAL A 31 -10.47 -2.13 13.87
N CYS A 32 -10.00 -1.82 12.64
CA CYS A 32 -8.88 -2.55 12.07
C CYS A 32 -7.56 -2.26 12.79
N PRO A 33 -6.68 -3.26 12.92
CA PRO A 33 -5.37 -3.07 13.53
C PRO A 33 -4.57 -2.02 12.78
N ARG A 34 -3.87 -1.19 13.54
CA ARG A 34 -2.99 -0.14 13.05
C ARG A 34 -1.56 -0.49 13.36
N LEU A 35 -0.67 -0.13 12.47
CA LEU A 35 0.75 -0.31 12.69
C LEU A 35 1.55 0.69 11.85
N TRP A 36 2.78 0.91 12.28
CA TRP A 36 3.77 1.67 11.54
C TRP A 36 4.65 0.72 10.73
N THR A 37 4.84 1.02 9.46
CA THR A 37 5.79 0.30 8.60
C THR A 37 6.63 1.28 7.80
N ARG A 38 7.82 0.82 7.39
CA ARG A 38 8.69 1.60 6.54
C ARG A 38 8.09 1.73 5.14
N ALA A 39 8.19 2.93 4.57
CA ALA A 39 7.72 3.22 3.23
C ALA A 39 8.83 3.78 2.37
N ASN A 40 8.81 3.44 1.09
CA ASN A 40 9.70 4.02 0.10
C ASN A 40 8.87 4.66 -1.01
N ALA A 41 9.36 5.73 -1.61
CA ALA A 41 8.73 6.27 -2.81
C ALA A 41 8.72 5.20 -3.91
N TYR A 42 7.55 4.96 -4.49
CA TYR A 42 7.41 3.97 -5.57
C TYR A 42 7.87 4.55 -6.90
N ASP A 43 7.46 5.78 -7.18
CA ASP A 43 7.84 6.48 -8.39
C ASP A 43 8.01 7.98 -8.08
N PRO A 44 9.24 8.48 -7.99
CA PRO A 44 9.50 9.89 -7.73
C PRO A 44 9.06 10.81 -8.88
N SER A 45 8.85 10.29 -10.08
CA SER A 45 8.41 11.09 -11.23
C SER A 45 6.90 11.37 -11.22
N LEU A 46 6.11 10.58 -10.50
CA LEU A 46 4.66 10.79 -10.34
C LEU A 46 4.30 11.91 -9.36
N VAL A 47 5.25 12.43 -8.62
CA VAL A 47 5.08 13.59 -7.73
C VAL A 47 4.53 14.82 -8.49
N MET A 48 4.74 14.89 -9.78
CA MET A 48 4.23 15.96 -10.65
C MET A 48 2.71 16.00 -10.82
N ARG A 49 1.97 15.02 -10.35
CA ARG A 49 0.49 15.01 -10.38
C ARG A 49 -0.16 15.57 -9.11
N GLY A 50 0.62 16.09 -8.19
CA GLY A 50 0.26 17.18 -7.29
C GLY A 50 -0.60 16.85 -6.07
N ARG A 51 -1.17 15.66 -5.88
CA ARG A 51 -2.11 15.40 -4.76
C ARG A 51 -1.90 14.11 -4.00
N TYR A 52 -1.05 13.21 -4.44
CA TYR A 52 -0.78 11.98 -3.71
C TYR A 52 0.65 11.47 -3.90
N LEU A 53 1.14 10.83 -2.88
CA LEU A 53 2.39 10.10 -2.89
C LEU A 53 2.09 8.62 -3.11
N SER A 54 2.76 8.02 -4.07
CA SER A 54 2.72 6.58 -4.28
C SER A 54 3.83 5.94 -3.44
N LEU A 55 3.46 5.17 -2.44
CA LEU A 55 4.37 4.63 -1.43
C LEU A 55 4.35 3.10 -1.44
N GLN A 56 5.53 2.50 -1.50
CA GLN A 56 5.71 1.06 -1.40
C GLN A 56 6.00 0.68 0.05
N LEU A 57 5.16 -0.19 0.63
CA LEU A 57 5.28 -0.63 2.02
C LEU A 57 6.31 -1.74 2.15
N THR A 58 7.09 -1.68 3.22
CA THR A 58 7.95 -2.79 3.63
C THR A 58 7.16 -3.78 4.49
N VAL A 59 7.35 -5.06 4.23
CA VAL A 59 6.62 -6.17 4.85
C VAL A 59 7.61 -7.21 5.35
N ASP A 60 7.36 -7.76 6.52
CA ASP A 60 8.14 -8.86 7.06
C ASP A 60 7.60 -10.19 6.54
N GLY A 61 8.36 -10.88 5.71
CA GLY A 61 8.07 -12.21 5.17
C GLY A 61 8.81 -13.35 5.87
N CYS A 62 9.46 -13.11 7.00
CA CYS A 62 10.31 -14.11 7.66
C CYS A 62 9.54 -15.32 8.20
N SER A 63 8.25 -15.18 8.45
CA SER A 63 7.38 -16.29 8.87
C SER A 63 6.96 -17.20 7.70
N SER A 64 7.25 -16.79 6.49
CA SER A 64 6.91 -17.54 5.28
C SER A 64 8.15 -18.23 4.75
N THR A 65 8.03 -19.52 4.37
CA THR A 65 9.07 -20.16 3.57
C THR A 65 9.15 -19.39 2.25
N LEU A 66 10.27 -18.73 2.01
CA LEU A 66 10.48 -17.99 0.77
C LEU A 66 10.51 -18.98 -0.39
N PRO A 67 9.86 -18.67 -1.52
CA PRO A 67 10.00 -19.48 -2.72
C PRO A 67 11.47 -19.50 -3.12
N SER A 68 11.96 -20.69 -3.46
CA SER A 68 13.28 -20.80 -4.10
C SER A 68 13.26 -19.98 -5.39
N ALA A 69 14.40 -19.42 -5.78
CA ALA A 69 14.54 -18.75 -7.10
C ALA A 69 14.11 -19.64 -8.28
N LYS A 70 14.09 -20.97 -8.07
CA LYS A 70 13.60 -21.95 -9.05
C LYS A 70 12.07 -22.01 -9.12
N ASP A 71 11.38 -21.63 -8.03
CA ASP A 71 9.91 -21.67 -7.94
C ASP A 71 9.30 -20.30 -8.29
N ALA A 72 10.12 -19.29 -8.58
CA ALA A 72 9.67 -18.00 -9.05
C ALA A 72 9.17 -18.14 -10.50
N GLN A 73 7.92 -18.59 -10.63
CA GLN A 73 7.24 -18.56 -11.92
C GLN A 73 6.91 -17.10 -12.21
N PHE A 74 7.60 -16.53 -13.18
CA PHE A 74 7.19 -15.29 -13.80
C PHE A 74 5.74 -15.44 -14.27
N PRO A 75 4.86 -14.47 -14.03
CA PRO A 75 3.57 -14.47 -14.70
C PRO A 75 3.83 -14.48 -16.21
N ARG A 76 3.51 -15.60 -16.87
CA ARG A 76 3.71 -15.81 -18.32
C ARG A 76 2.88 -14.84 -19.18
N ASN A 77 2.04 -14.03 -18.60
CA ASN A 77 1.16 -13.11 -19.30
C ASN A 77 1.62 -11.65 -19.12
N LEU A 78 2.65 -11.29 -19.89
CA LEU A 78 3.10 -9.89 -20.03
C LEU A 78 2.18 -9.05 -20.95
N ASN A 79 1.07 -9.61 -21.44
CA ASN A 79 0.20 -8.96 -22.42
C ASN A 79 -0.68 -7.83 -21.84
N GLY A 80 -0.62 -7.56 -20.55
CA GLY A 80 -1.40 -6.51 -19.88
C GLY A 80 -0.58 -5.36 -19.29
N LEU A 81 0.75 -5.36 -19.43
CA LEU A 81 1.57 -4.25 -18.94
C LEU A 81 1.57 -3.12 -19.97
N PRO A 82 1.33 -1.86 -19.56
CA PRO A 82 1.44 -0.73 -20.46
C PRO A 82 2.87 -0.67 -21.03
N ARG A 83 2.97 -0.64 -22.33
CA ARG A 83 4.23 -0.42 -23.08
C ARG A 83 4.75 1.00 -22.79
N GLY A 84 5.31 1.18 -21.62
CA GLY A 84 6.10 2.35 -21.25
C GLY A 84 7.57 1.96 -21.24
N ASN A 85 8.36 2.66 -22.01
CA ASN A 85 9.79 2.45 -22.21
C ASN A 85 10.56 2.23 -20.92
N THR A 86 11.52 1.28 -20.98
CA THR A 86 12.59 1.01 -20.01
C THR A 86 12.17 0.35 -18.69
N PHE A 87 11.47 -0.78 -18.75
CA PHE A 87 11.63 -1.75 -17.68
C PHE A 87 12.90 -2.55 -17.92
N SER A 88 13.98 -1.98 -17.43
CA SER A 88 15.30 -2.58 -17.50
C SER A 88 15.33 -3.95 -16.79
N VAL A 89 16.16 -4.81 -17.29
CA VAL A 89 16.58 -6.17 -16.92
C VAL A 89 16.74 -6.48 -15.40
N ARG A 90 16.51 -5.53 -14.50
CA ARG A 90 16.48 -5.73 -13.04
C ARG A 90 15.29 -6.53 -12.51
N ALA A 91 14.23 -6.70 -13.31
CA ALA A 91 13.06 -7.50 -12.92
C ALA A 91 13.34 -9.02 -12.94
N ALA A 92 14.38 -9.48 -13.62
CA ALA A 92 14.68 -10.90 -13.79
C ALA A 92 15.00 -11.66 -12.48
N ASN A 93 15.35 -10.94 -11.41
CA ASN A 93 15.75 -11.52 -10.13
C ASN A 93 14.81 -11.18 -8.97
N THR A 94 13.58 -10.76 -9.22
CA THR A 94 12.60 -10.48 -8.17
C THR A 94 11.72 -11.70 -7.93
N VAL A 95 11.65 -12.15 -6.69
CA VAL A 95 10.75 -13.22 -6.26
C VAL A 95 9.40 -12.62 -5.92
N TRP A 96 8.33 -13.20 -6.47
CA TRP A 96 6.95 -12.79 -6.24
C TRP A 96 6.16 -13.93 -5.62
N PHE A 97 5.33 -13.63 -4.64
CA PHE A 97 4.41 -14.60 -4.08
C PHE A 97 3.14 -13.93 -3.54
N GLN A 98 2.09 -14.73 -3.42
CA GLN A 98 0.83 -14.29 -2.84
C GLN A 98 0.86 -14.46 -1.34
N ALA A 99 0.39 -13.44 -0.60
CA ALA A 99 0.34 -13.48 0.86
C ALA A 99 -0.89 -12.75 1.40
N LYS A 100 -1.36 -13.18 2.56
CA LYS A 100 -2.26 -12.41 3.41
C LYS A 100 -1.44 -11.57 4.38
N LEU A 101 -1.85 -10.32 4.54
CA LEU A 101 -1.22 -9.43 5.50
C LEU A 101 -1.79 -9.67 6.89
N ALA A 102 -0.92 -9.76 7.88
CA ALA A 102 -1.26 -9.88 9.28
C ALA A 102 -0.43 -8.91 10.12
N VAL A 103 -0.94 -8.56 11.29
CA VAL A 103 -0.21 -7.77 12.28
C VAL A 103 0.23 -8.70 13.38
N LYS A 104 1.53 -8.80 13.61
CA LYS A 104 2.13 -9.56 14.70
C LYS A 104 3.31 -8.77 15.26
N ASP A 105 3.40 -8.66 16.57
CA ASP A 105 4.49 -7.97 17.28
C ASP A 105 4.70 -6.53 16.75
N ASN A 106 3.61 -5.84 16.46
CA ASN A 106 3.59 -4.49 15.86
C ASN A 106 4.33 -4.37 14.51
N LYS A 107 4.43 -5.48 13.76
CA LYS A 107 5.03 -5.54 12.43
C LYS A 107 4.01 -5.99 11.40
N LEU A 108 4.17 -5.49 10.18
CA LEU A 108 3.41 -5.95 9.03
C LEU A 108 4.02 -7.24 8.51
N MET A 109 3.32 -8.34 8.74
CA MET A 109 3.76 -9.69 8.35
C MET A 109 3.07 -10.12 7.06
N ALA A 110 3.81 -10.78 6.17
CA ALA A 110 3.27 -11.47 5.01
C ALA A 110 3.21 -12.97 5.29
N ILE A 111 2.01 -13.52 5.33
CA ILE A 111 1.78 -14.97 5.47
C ILE A 111 1.49 -15.50 4.07
N ARG A 112 2.42 -16.29 3.51
CA ARG A 112 2.28 -16.87 2.18
C ARG A 112 1.03 -17.72 2.09
N VAL A 113 0.31 -17.58 0.97
CA VAL A 113 -0.83 -18.40 0.60
C VAL A 113 -0.57 -19.08 -0.74
N PRO A 114 -1.24 -20.21 -1.04
CA PRO A 114 -1.15 -20.83 -2.36
C PRO A 114 -1.58 -19.86 -3.47
N GLU A 115 -1.00 -19.98 -4.66
CA GLU A 115 -1.37 -19.15 -5.82
C GLU A 115 -2.83 -19.33 -6.26
N SER A 116 -3.42 -20.46 -5.91
CA SER A 116 -4.85 -20.74 -6.13
C SER A 116 -5.78 -19.97 -5.20
N ASP A 117 -5.26 -19.35 -4.12
CA ASP A 117 -6.06 -18.54 -3.19
C ASP A 117 -6.33 -17.14 -3.78
N THR A 118 -7.43 -17.02 -4.50
CA THR A 118 -7.93 -15.74 -5.05
C THR A 118 -8.79 -14.96 -4.07
N SER A 119 -8.69 -15.25 -2.78
CA SER A 119 -9.50 -14.56 -1.77
C SER A 119 -9.24 -13.06 -1.73
N SER A 120 -10.28 -12.29 -1.46
CA SER A 120 -10.29 -10.81 -1.50
C SER A 120 -9.42 -10.11 -0.43
N GLY A 121 -8.44 -10.77 0.14
CA GLY A 121 -7.48 -10.20 1.09
C GLY A 121 -6.04 -10.52 0.71
N THR A 122 -5.85 -11.25 -0.38
CA THR A 122 -4.53 -11.66 -0.84
C THR A 122 -3.83 -10.49 -1.53
N GLN A 123 -2.54 -10.32 -1.22
CA GLN A 123 -1.68 -9.27 -1.77
C GLN A 123 -0.42 -9.91 -2.37
N THR A 124 0.09 -9.31 -3.43
CA THR A 124 1.36 -9.75 -4.03
C THR A 124 2.52 -9.10 -3.30
N ILE A 125 3.45 -9.91 -2.84
CA ILE A 125 4.69 -9.48 -2.19
C ILE A 125 5.84 -9.70 -3.15
N ALA A 126 6.76 -8.73 -3.18
CA ALA A 126 7.96 -8.76 -3.99
C ALA A 126 9.20 -8.71 -3.11
N GLY A 127 10.21 -9.48 -3.47
CA GLY A 127 11.51 -9.48 -2.81
C GLY A 127 12.64 -9.76 -3.78
N SER A 128 13.79 -9.13 -3.59
CA SER A 128 14.98 -9.47 -4.35
C SER A 128 15.58 -10.77 -3.80
N PRO A 129 16.06 -11.69 -4.65
CA PRO A 129 16.80 -12.87 -4.19
C PRO A 129 17.99 -12.45 -3.34
N GLY A 130 18.14 -13.07 -2.17
CA GLY A 130 19.17 -12.72 -1.20
C GLY A 130 18.88 -11.51 -0.34
N ALA A 131 17.76 -10.79 -0.56
CA ALA A 131 17.30 -9.77 0.39
C ALA A 131 16.85 -10.43 1.68
N SER A 132 17.04 -9.70 2.79
CA SER A 132 16.54 -10.15 4.09
C SER A 132 15.02 -10.29 4.05
N CYS A 133 14.48 -11.36 4.62
CA CYS A 133 13.04 -11.64 4.62
C CYS A 133 12.20 -10.53 5.28
N ASN A 134 12.79 -9.71 6.15
CA ASN A 134 12.16 -8.56 6.80
C ASN A 134 12.13 -7.30 5.94
N GLN A 135 12.67 -7.33 4.72
CA GLN A 135 12.73 -6.21 3.79
C GLN A 135 11.96 -6.47 2.48
N MET A 136 10.99 -7.33 2.56
CA MET A 136 10.09 -7.55 1.44
C MET A 136 9.20 -6.33 1.20
N ARG A 137 8.64 -6.23 0.02
CA ARG A 137 7.83 -5.08 -0.38
C ARG A 137 6.46 -5.52 -0.88
N LEU A 138 5.46 -4.74 -0.52
CA LEU A 138 4.15 -4.87 -1.13
C LEU A 138 4.26 -4.46 -2.61
N SER A 139 3.83 -5.31 -3.53
CA SER A 139 3.92 -5.03 -4.96
C SER A 139 3.06 -3.84 -5.38
N GLN A 140 1.86 -3.78 -4.83
CA GLN A 140 0.94 -2.68 -5.08
C GLN A 140 1.23 -1.52 -4.15
N PRO A 141 1.58 -0.33 -4.67
CA PRO A 141 1.82 0.84 -3.84
C PRO A 141 0.51 1.34 -3.22
N VAL A 142 0.63 2.02 -2.11
CA VAL A 142 -0.47 2.75 -1.46
C VAL A 142 -0.36 4.24 -1.76
N ASN A 143 -1.49 4.88 -2.00
CA ASN A 143 -1.54 6.31 -2.28
C ASN A 143 -1.86 7.08 -1.00
N PHE A 144 -0.99 8.01 -0.64
CA PHE A 144 -1.19 8.94 0.48
C PHE A 144 -1.43 10.35 -0.05
N TYR A 145 -2.54 10.95 0.31
CA TYR A 145 -2.89 12.30 -0.13
C TYR A 145 -2.16 13.35 0.68
N ILE A 146 -1.59 14.33 0.00
CA ILE A 146 -0.94 15.51 0.57
C ILE A 146 -1.54 16.78 -0.02
N PRO A 147 -1.56 17.91 0.71
CA PRO A 147 -1.95 19.20 0.17
C PRO A 147 -1.04 19.60 -1.01
N GLU A 148 -1.59 20.39 -1.95
CA GLU A 148 -0.86 20.80 -3.16
C GLU A 148 0.44 21.57 -2.87
N HIS A 149 0.45 22.35 -1.79
CA HIS A 149 1.60 23.18 -1.41
C HIS A 149 2.50 22.50 -0.35
N ALA A 150 2.20 21.27 0.05
CA ALA A 150 3.03 20.55 0.99
C ALA A 150 4.38 20.18 0.37
N ALA A 151 5.45 20.33 1.13
CA ALA A 151 6.76 19.84 0.74
C ALA A 151 6.71 18.31 0.56
N ASP A 152 7.38 17.80 -0.46
CA ASP A 152 7.46 16.38 -0.75
C ASP A 152 8.25 15.63 0.35
N PRO A 153 7.59 14.83 1.19
CA PRO A 153 8.24 14.13 2.29
C PRO A 153 9.07 12.92 1.83
N THR A 154 9.06 12.57 0.56
CA THR A 154 9.87 11.46 0.02
C THR A 154 11.30 11.90 -0.29
N ARG A 155 11.57 13.21 -0.33
CA ARG A 155 12.91 13.79 -0.46
C ARG A 155 13.65 13.76 0.87
N ILE A 156 13.98 12.56 1.33
CA ILE A 156 14.63 12.31 2.60
C ILE A 156 16.16 12.27 2.44
N LYS A 157 16.87 12.64 3.51
CA LYS A 157 18.33 12.48 3.61
C LYS A 157 18.69 11.01 3.88
N ALA A 158 19.92 10.61 3.59
CA ALA A 158 20.36 9.21 3.77
C ALA A 158 20.21 8.68 5.23
N SER A 159 20.23 9.59 6.21
CA SER A 159 20.04 9.25 7.63
C SER A 159 18.56 9.17 8.06
N GLN A 160 17.64 9.47 7.17
CA GLN A 160 16.22 9.53 7.47
C GLN A 160 15.48 8.34 6.84
N GLU A 161 14.44 7.89 7.52
CA GLU A 161 13.53 6.87 7.03
C GLU A 161 12.11 7.43 7.02
N LEU A 162 11.41 7.15 5.94
CA LEU A 162 9.98 7.46 5.85
C LEU A 162 9.19 6.28 6.41
N TRP A 163 8.29 6.59 7.33
CA TRP A 163 7.38 5.63 7.93
C TRP A 163 5.94 6.04 7.70
N ILE A 164 5.09 5.07 7.60
CA ILE A 164 3.66 5.27 7.37
C ILE A 164 2.85 4.44 8.36
N GLU A 165 1.89 5.06 9.00
CA GLU A 165 0.86 4.36 9.73
C GLU A 165 -0.20 3.87 8.76
N VAL A 166 -0.52 2.59 8.85
CA VAL A 166 -1.56 1.96 8.01
C VAL A 166 -2.54 1.16 8.85
N THR A 167 -3.79 1.09 8.40
CA THR A 167 -4.74 0.08 8.87
C THR A 167 -4.75 -1.10 7.92
N ILE A 168 -4.88 -2.31 8.49
CA ILE A 168 -4.95 -3.55 7.72
C ILE A 168 -6.38 -4.07 7.77
N PRO A 169 -7.20 -3.78 6.75
CA PRO A 169 -8.54 -4.33 6.68
C PRO A 169 -8.49 -5.83 6.36
N PRO A 170 -9.48 -6.61 6.78
CA PRO A 170 -9.55 -8.06 6.50
C PRO A 170 -9.68 -8.37 5.00
N LYS A 171 -10.14 -7.39 4.22
CA LYS A 171 -10.26 -7.47 2.75
C LYS A 171 -9.77 -6.18 2.12
N GLY A 172 -8.94 -6.32 1.08
CA GLY A 172 -8.37 -5.20 0.33
C GLY A 172 -6.98 -4.76 0.79
N PRO A 173 -6.43 -3.73 0.15
CA PRO A 173 -5.08 -3.23 0.44
C PRO A 173 -5.01 -2.47 1.77
N PRO A 174 -3.80 -2.35 2.36
CA PRO A 174 -3.54 -1.48 3.49
C PRO A 174 -3.98 -0.04 3.21
N ARG A 175 -4.47 0.64 4.23
CA ARG A 175 -4.94 2.03 4.11
C ARG A 175 -4.07 2.96 4.91
N PRO A 176 -3.46 3.95 4.26
CA PRO A 176 -2.59 4.90 4.91
C PRO A 176 -3.38 5.85 5.81
N LEU A 177 -2.81 6.18 6.97
CA LEU A 177 -3.39 7.11 7.94
C LEU A 177 -2.53 8.35 8.15
N GLN A 178 -1.23 8.15 8.40
CA GLN A 178 -0.30 9.21 8.75
C GLN A 178 1.12 8.87 8.30
N LEU A 179 1.91 9.90 8.03
CA LEU A 179 3.34 9.76 7.74
C LEU A 179 4.18 10.27 8.91
N ALA A 180 5.36 9.69 9.06
CA ALA A 180 6.39 10.17 9.97
C ALA A 180 7.78 10.02 9.35
N LEU A 181 8.68 10.90 9.74
CA LEU A 181 10.11 10.75 9.48
C LEU A 181 10.79 10.23 10.76
N LYS A 182 11.62 9.22 10.59
CA LYS A 182 12.49 8.73 11.64
C LYS A 182 13.91 9.15 11.31
N ASN A 183 14.57 9.91 12.22
CA ASN A 183 15.93 10.39 12.07
C ASN A 183 16.74 9.97 13.30
N ASN A 184 17.75 9.13 13.12
CA ASN A 184 18.59 8.62 14.20
C ASN A 184 17.80 8.10 15.42
N GLY A 185 16.69 7.41 15.16
CA GLY A 185 15.82 6.86 16.19
C GLY A 185 14.69 7.80 16.66
N ALA A 186 14.80 9.10 16.46
CA ALA A 186 13.77 10.07 16.81
C ALA A 186 12.63 10.08 15.79
N TRP A 187 11.39 10.02 16.28
CA TRP A 187 10.17 10.06 15.47
C TRP A 187 9.64 11.48 15.34
N LYS A 188 9.36 11.91 14.13
CA LYS A 188 8.70 13.18 13.82
C LYS A 188 7.47 12.92 12.94
N PRO A 189 6.26 12.91 13.50
CA PRO A 189 5.04 12.86 12.69
C PRO A 189 4.97 14.04 11.73
N LEU A 190 4.51 13.79 10.53
CA LEU A 190 4.32 14.83 9.51
C LEU A 190 2.88 15.33 9.59
N ALA A 191 2.73 16.61 9.93
CA ALA A 191 1.46 17.33 9.82
C ALA A 191 1.48 18.14 8.53
N PHE A 192 0.52 17.90 7.66
CA PHE A 192 0.30 18.69 6.46
C PHE A 192 -0.76 19.74 6.79
N GLN A 193 -0.36 20.98 6.88
CA GLN A 193 -1.23 22.14 7.02
C GLN A 193 -1.54 22.74 5.66
#